data_2b1e762a71f25063b4d0fcff7c077f47
#
_entry.id   2b1e762a71f25063b4d0fcff7c077f47
#
_cell.length_a   1.000
_cell.length_b   1.000
_cell.length_c   1.000
_cell.angle_alpha   90.00
_cell.angle_beta   90.00
_cell.angle_gamma   90.00
#
_symmetry.space_group_name_H-M   'P 1'
#
loop_
_entity.id
_entity.type
_entity.pdbx_description
1 polymer ?
#
loop_
_entity_poly.entity_id
_entity_poly.type
_entity_poly.pdbx_seq_one_letter_code
_entity_poly.pdbx_strand_id
1 'polypeptide(L)'
;MRRYMKVSFWHKFLVVVVTVGVMLSASSSAALAAGIGSRPAHPDPNNPRTQSIFIYNLSGGSSKSDQLYLQNGLDEKVTVEVYAVDGTVTATGDMTCKQKAEAKDTAGKWIDIPKQDVTLAAKESKLVDFKVTVPNKVDVGEHNACIVVQRKDAPPAATGGVQIQTRQAIRVAVVVPGDIHRDVTIDKFDIQYTNGHQLYTIALKNSGNVSADVDVKLVVKDASGKVVHEDGGVNATVANETRQFRYESKIDSFWGGKYKAELAISYKKKAGEWGISQNQSELTVKHTEPKEMFL
;
A
#
# COMPACT_ATOMS: atom_id res chain seq x y z
N MET A 1 -55.84 48.82 -11.86
CA MET A 1 -55.65 47.38 -11.69
C MET A 1 -54.30 46.99 -12.23
N ARG A 2 -53.30 46.77 -11.33
CA ARG A 2 -51.98 46.26 -11.68
C ARG A 2 -51.91 44.80 -11.26
N ARG A 3 -51.80 43.89 -12.24
CA ARG A 3 -51.54 42.46 -12.02
C ARG A 3 -50.02 42.27 -11.83
N TYR A 4 -49.61 41.86 -10.63
CA TYR A 4 -48.25 41.35 -10.41
C TYR A 4 -48.20 39.89 -10.80
N MET A 5 -47.36 39.56 -11.78
CA MET A 5 -47.01 38.18 -12.15
C MET A 5 -46.08 37.58 -11.09
N LYS A 6 -46.55 36.57 -10.37
CA LYS A 6 -45.72 35.77 -9.46
C LYS A 6 -44.81 34.90 -10.30
N VAL A 7 -43.52 35.24 -10.41
CA VAL A 7 -42.51 34.37 -10.97
C VAL A 7 -42.24 33.24 -9.95
N SER A 8 -42.49 32.01 -10.41
CA SER A 8 -42.46 30.80 -9.62
C SER A 8 -41.06 30.56 -9.01
N PHE A 9 -41.02 30.37 -7.69
CA PHE A 9 -39.87 30.07 -6.88
C PHE A 9 -39.11 28.79 -7.33
N TRP A 10 -39.77 27.93 -8.09
CA TRP A 10 -39.25 26.66 -8.60
C TRP A 10 -38.15 26.78 -9.64
N HIS A 11 -38.16 27.83 -10.46
CA HIS A 11 -37.15 28.02 -11.51
C HIS A 11 -35.78 28.41 -10.99
N LYS A 12 -35.72 29.07 -9.82
CA LYS A 12 -34.45 29.43 -9.17
C LYS A 12 -33.77 28.25 -8.50
N PHE A 13 -34.54 27.26 -8.04
CA PHE A 13 -34.00 26.05 -7.41
C PHE A 13 -33.39 25.09 -8.44
N LEU A 14 -33.97 25.01 -9.65
CA LEU A 14 -33.49 24.15 -10.73
C LEU A 14 -32.13 24.61 -11.28
N VAL A 15 -31.92 25.91 -11.39
CA VAL A 15 -30.66 26.48 -11.90
C VAL A 15 -29.52 26.29 -10.92
N VAL A 16 -29.78 26.38 -9.62
CA VAL A 16 -28.75 26.16 -8.57
C VAL A 16 -28.31 24.69 -8.48
N VAL A 17 -29.24 23.73 -8.63
CA VAL A 17 -28.94 22.32 -8.61
C VAL A 17 -28.12 21.87 -9.82
N VAL A 18 -28.39 22.46 -11.01
CA VAL A 18 -27.63 22.16 -12.24
C VAL A 18 -26.20 22.75 -12.16
N THR A 19 -26.02 23.93 -11.56
CA THR A 19 -24.70 24.56 -11.43
C THR A 19 -23.82 23.85 -10.38
N VAL A 20 -24.40 23.29 -9.32
CA VAL A 20 -23.67 22.49 -8.33
C VAL A 20 -23.29 21.10 -8.86
N GLY A 21 -24.15 20.51 -9.71
CA GLY A 21 -23.87 19.22 -10.36
C GLY A 21 -22.72 19.26 -11.38
N VAL A 22 -22.45 20.40 -11.99
CA VAL A 22 -21.35 20.56 -12.98
C VAL A 22 -20.00 20.83 -12.31
N MET A 23 -19.97 21.31 -11.07
CA MET A 23 -18.71 21.55 -10.34
C MET A 23 -18.15 20.31 -9.60
N LEU A 24 -18.88 19.20 -9.50
CA LEU A 24 -18.39 17.97 -8.86
C LEU A 24 -17.71 16.98 -9.81
N SER A 25 -17.62 17.31 -11.11
CA SER A 25 -16.77 16.56 -12.05
C SER A 25 -15.35 17.15 -12.16
N ALA A 26 -14.81 17.69 -11.07
CA ALA A 26 -13.39 17.95 -10.96
C ALA A 26 -12.67 16.61 -10.97
N SER A 27 -12.20 16.22 -12.15
CA SER A 27 -11.30 15.12 -12.40
C SER A 27 -10.23 15.13 -11.31
N SER A 28 -10.20 14.12 -10.46
CA SER A 28 -9.07 13.83 -9.60
C SER A 28 -7.88 13.52 -10.50
N SER A 29 -7.15 14.56 -10.90
CA SER A 29 -5.84 14.43 -11.50
C SER A 29 -4.99 13.72 -10.46
N ALA A 30 -4.74 12.44 -10.65
CA ALA A 30 -3.73 11.73 -9.87
C ALA A 30 -2.46 12.56 -10.01
N ALA A 31 -1.96 13.12 -8.90
CA ALA A 31 -0.70 13.82 -8.88
C ALA A 31 0.39 12.83 -9.28
N LEU A 32 0.83 12.88 -10.53
CA LEU A 32 1.94 12.10 -11.04
C LEU A 32 3.20 12.66 -10.37
N ALA A 33 3.61 12.06 -9.25
CA ALA A 33 4.88 12.38 -8.62
C ALA A 33 5.98 12.20 -9.67
N ALA A 34 6.73 13.26 -9.96
CA ALA A 34 7.77 13.33 -10.99
C ALA A 34 7.31 13.16 -12.46
N GLY A 35 6.04 13.25 -12.77
CA GLY A 35 5.54 13.27 -14.14
C GLY A 35 5.55 11.96 -14.91
N ILE A 36 6.10 10.88 -14.35
CA ILE A 36 6.08 9.53 -14.94
C ILE A 36 5.16 8.65 -14.11
N GLY A 37 4.17 8.03 -14.74
CA GLY A 37 3.27 7.07 -14.13
C GLY A 37 3.59 5.64 -14.59
N SER A 38 3.47 4.67 -13.67
CA SER A 38 3.54 3.26 -14.01
C SER A 38 2.58 2.41 -13.18
N ARG A 39 2.03 1.37 -13.79
CA ARG A 39 1.09 0.44 -13.14
C ARG A 39 1.00 -0.88 -13.93
N PRO A 40 0.43 -1.94 -13.36
CA PRO A 40 0.03 -3.12 -14.13
C PRO A 40 -0.87 -2.74 -15.32
N ALA A 41 -0.61 -3.33 -16.49
CA ALA A 41 -1.40 -3.06 -17.68
C ALA A 41 -2.76 -3.77 -17.66
N HIS A 42 -2.81 -4.96 -17.05
CA HIS A 42 -3.99 -5.84 -17.04
C HIS A 42 -4.41 -6.19 -15.59
N PRO A 43 -4.98 -5.22 -14.83
CA PRO A 43 -5.46 -5.49 -13.49
C PRO A 43 -6.68 -6.44 -13.52
N ASP A 44 -6.74 -7.37 -12.56
CA ASP A 44 -7.91 -8.22 -12.36
C ASP A 44 -9.05 -7.39 -11.73
N PRO A 45 -10.22 -7.27 -12.39
CA PRO A 45 -11.35 -6.52 -11.87
C PRO A 45 -11.88 -7.06 -10.53
N ASN A 46 -11.65 -8.34 -10.24
CA ASN A 46 -12.05 -8.98 -8.99
C ASN A 46 -11.03 -8.78 -7.85
N ASN A 47 -9.84 -8.26 -8.17
CA ASN A 47 -8.79 -7.97 -7.19
C ASN A 47 -8.28 -6.54 -7.33
N PRO A 48 -8.85 -5.56 -6.62
CA PRO A 48 -8.46 -4.15 -6.72
C PRO A 48 -6.97 -3.89 -6.45
N ARG A 49 -6.29 -4.77 -5.70
CA ARG A 49 -4.85 -4.64 -5.43
C ARG A 49 -4.01 -4.75 -6.70
N THR A 50 -4.50 -5.48 -7.71
CA THR A 50 -3.79 -5.64 -8.98
C THR A 50 -3.73 -4.36 -9.82
N GLN A 51 -4.43 -3.30 -9.44
CA GLN A 51 -4.27 -1.98 -10.04
C GLN A 51 -2.89 -1.35 -9.76
N SER A 52 -2.25 -1.75 -8.66
CA SER A 52 -0.96 -1.19 -8.22
C SER A 52 0.14 -2.24 -7.97
N ILE A 53 -0.20 -3.53 -7.96
CA ILE A 53 0.71 -4.64 -7.65
C ILE A 53 0.48 -5.75 -8.67
N PHE A 54 1.55 -6.34 -9.20
CA PHE A 54 1.46 -7.60 -9.91
C PHE A 54 1.35 -8.75 -8.90
N ILE A 55 0.29 -9.57 -9.01
CA ILE A 55 0.03 -10.69 -8.12
C ILE A 55 -0.15 -11.95 -8.95
N TYR A 56 0.68 -12.95 -8.72
CA TYR A 56 0.67 -14.20 -9.47
C TYR A 56 0.65 -15.42 -8.56
N ASN A 57 -0.12 -16.43 -8.94
CA ASN A 57 -0.03 -17.79 -8.41
C ASN A 57 0.69 -18.64 -9.44
N LEU A 58 1.95 -19.01 -9.19
CA LEU A 58 2.80 -19.73 -10.13
C LEU A 58 3.53 -20.88 -9.43
N SER A 59 3.37 -22.09 -9.95
CA SER A 59 4.12 -23.25 -9.47
C SER A 59 5.58 -23.20 -9.91
N GLY A 60 6.45 -23.92 -9.22
CA GLY A 60 7.82 -24.11 -9.64
C GLY A 60 7.92 -24.57 -11.09
N GLY A 61 8.84 -24.00 -11.87
CA GLY A 61 9.02 -24.22 -13.31
C GLY A 61 8.04 -23.49 -14.23
N SER A 62 7.01 -22.84 -13.68
CA SER A 62 6.02 -22.10 -14.46
C SER A 62 6.51 -20.71 -14.84
N SER A 63 5.90 -20.13 -15.87
CA SER A 63 6.16 -18.76 -16.26
C SER A 63 4.89 -18.01 -16.65
N LYS A 64 4.94 -16.67 -16.51
CA LYS A 64 3.88 -15.73 -16.89
C LYS A 64 4.49 -14.53 -17.61
N SER A 65 3.99 -14.25 -18.81
CA SER A 65 4.27 -12.99 -19.51
C SER A 65 3.18 -11.98 -19.17
N ASP A 66 3.57 -10.72 -18.96
CA ASP A 66 2.66 -9.62 -18.65
C ASP A 66 3.28 -8.30 -19.12
N GLN A 67 2.58 -7.19 -18.88
CA GLN A 67 2.98 -5.87 -19.34
C GLN A 67 2.88 -4.82 -18.24
N LEU A 68 3.88 -3.94 -18.22
CA LEU A 68 3.86 -2.71 -17.45
C LEU A 68 3.33 -1.58 -18.33
N TYR A 69 2.31 -0.87 -17.86
CA TYR A 69 1.84 0.37 -18.46
C TYR A 69 2.71 1.52 -17.96
N LEU A 70 3.29 2.27 -18.87
CA LEU A 70 4.04 3.51 -18.62
C LEU A 70 3.31 4.70 -19.21
N GLN A 71 3.33 5.82 -18.52
CA GLN A 71 2.78 7.09 -19.00
C GLN A 71 3.73 8.24 -18.70
N ASN A 72 4.04 9.03 -19.72
CA ASN A 72 4.70 10.32 -19.56
C ASN A 72 3.64 11.41 -19.39
N GLY A 73 3.54 11.99 -18.20
CA GLY A 73 2.63 13.11 -17.90
C GLY A 73 3.24 14.49 -18.19
N LEU A 74 4.52 14.56 -18.61
CA LEU A 74 5.22 15.80 -18.90
C LEU A 74 4.95 16.27 -20.34
N ASP A 75 5.24 17.54 -20.58
CA ASP A 75 5.16 18.17 -21.91
C ASP A 75 6.47 18.03 -22.71
N GLU A 76 7.38 17.20 -22.25
CA GLU A 76 8.69 16.92 -22.87
C GLU A 76 8.90 15.43 -23.07
N LYS A 77 9.79 15.08 -23.99
CA LYS A 77 10.25 13.70 -24.18
C LYS A 77 11.08 13.26 -23.00
N VAL A 78 10.87 12.03 -22.52
CA VAL A 78 11.66 11.43 -21.42
C VAL A 78 12.15 10.05 -21.79
N THR A 79 13.30 9.68 -21.25
CA THR A 79 13.82 8.31 -21.32
C THR A 79 13.87 7.73 -19.91
N VAL A 80 13.23 6.60 -19.72
CA VAL A 80 13.23 5.84 -18.47
C VAL A 80 13.97 4.52 -18.66
N GLU A 81 14.57 4.06 -17.59
CA GLU A 81 15.07 2.70 -17.47
C GLU A 81 14.07 1.88 -16.66
N VAL A 82 13.75 0.67 -17.15
CA VAL A 82 12.87 -0.31 -16.48
C VAL A 82 13.70 -1.52 -16.12
N TYR A 83 13.74 -1.88 -14.85
CA TYR A 83 14.55 -3.00 -14.37
C TYR A 83 13.90 -3.71 -13.20
N ALA A 84 14.26 -4.97 -12.95
CA ALA A 84 13.79 -5.74 -11.82
C ALA A 84 14.82 -5.77 -10.68
N VAL A 85 14.34 -5.77 -9.44
CA VAL A 85 15.12 -5.97 -8.22
C VAL A 85 14.35 -6.86 -7.25
N ASP A 86 15.04 -7.37 -6.22
CA ASP A 86 14.36 -8.09 -5.14
C ASP A 86 13.51 -7.14 -4.30
N GLY A 87 12.41 -7.68 -3.79
CA GLY A 87 11.69 -7.09 -2.68
C GLY A 87 12.44 -7.31 -1.37
N THR A 88 12.36 -6.35 -0.47
CA THR A 88 12.93 -6.40 0.88
C THR A 88 12.02 -5.66 1.86
N VAL A 89 12.40 -5.53 3.10
CA VAL A 89 11.66 -4.76 4.10
C VAL A 89 12.53 -3.65 4.69
N THR A 90 11.88 -2.59 5.15
CA THR A 90 12.53 -1.53 5.93
C THR A 90 12.83 -2.01 7.34
N ALA A 91 13.54 -1.22 8.13
CA ALA A 91 13.76 -1.48 9.55
C ALA A 91 12.46 -1.58 10.37
N THR A 92 11.35 -1.03 9.86
CA THR A 92 10.02 -1.13 10.46
C THR A 92 9.17 -2.26 9.88
N GLY A 93 9.72 -3.08 8.96
CA GLY A 93 9.03 -4.22 8.36
C GLY A 93 8.06 -3.86 7.23
N ASP A 94 8.11 -2.61 6.71
CA ASP A 94 7.35 -2.22 5.54
C ASP A 94 8.00 -2.75 4.27
N MET A 95 7.18 -3.25 3.34
CA MET A 95 7.67 -3.73 2.05
C MET A 95 8.34 -2.59 1.27
N THR A 96 9.55 -2.85 0.80
CA THR A 96 10.34 -1.95 -0.06
C THR A 96 11.11 -2.74 -1.11
N CYS A 97 11.89 -2.06 -1.95
CA CYS A 97 12.63 -2.65 -3.06
C CYS A 97 14.11 -2.34 -2.92
N LYS A 98 14.97 -3.35 -3.14
CA LYS A 98 16.43 -3.18 -3.18
C LYS A 98 16.85 -2.12 -4.19
N GLN A 99 18.04 -1.59 -4.02
CA GLN A 99 18.66 -0.69 -5.00
C GLN A 99 19.15 -1.47 -6.22
N LYS A 100 19.29 -0.78 -7.37
CA LYS A 100 19.74 -1.39 -8.63
C LYS A 100 21.11 -2.07 -8.51
N ALA A 101 22.00 -1.47 -7.71
CA ALA A 101 23.37 -1.98 -7.52
C ALA A 101 23.44 -3.19 -6.58
N GLU A 102 22.37 -3.47 -5.82
CA GLU A 102 22.34 -4.62 -4.93
C GLU A 102 22.11 -5.92 -5.69
N ALA A 103 22.68 -7.02 -5.19
CA ALA A 103 22.50 -8.34 -5.77
C ALA A 103 21.03 -8.77 -5.76
N LYS A 104 20.60 -9.37 -6.87
CA LYS A 104 19.31 -10.06 -6.93
C LYS A 104 19.51 -11.50 -6.47
N ASP A 105 18.96 -11.87 -5.34
CA ASP A 105 19.15 -13.18 -4.74
C ASP A 105 17.88 -14.03 -4.70
N THR A 106 16.73 -13.38 -4.84
CA THR A 106 15.39 -13.97 -4.75
C THR A 106 14.57 -13.72 -6.02
N ALA A 107 13.30 -13.37 -5.88
CA ALA A 107 12.34 -13.23 -6.98
C ALA A 107 12.71 -12.17 -8.04
N GLY A 108 13.58 -11.23 -7.74
CA GLY A 108 14.09 -10.29 -8.73
C GLY A 108 14.86 -10.96 -9.89
N LYS A 109 15.45 -12.15 -9.65
CA LYS A 109 16.08 -12.98 -10.70
C LYS A 109 15.07 -13.63 -11.65
N TRP A 110 13.83 -13.76 -11.23
CA TRP A 110 12.79 -14.45 -11.99
C TRP A 110 12.17 -13.57 -13.07
N ILE A 111 12.44 -12.26 -13.01
CA ILE A 111 11.84 -11.27 -13.90
C ILE A 111 12.83 -10.89 -14.99
N ASP A 112 12.47 -11.20 -16.22
CA ASP A 112 13.16 -10.79 -17.44
C ASP A 112 12.41 -9.64 -18.10
N ILE A 113 13.14 -8.55 -18.43
CA ILE A 113 12.63 -7.35 -19.11
C ILE A 113 13.51 -7.14 -20.35
N PRO A 114 13.08 -7.60 -21.54
CA PRO A 114 13.90 -7.57 -22.73
C PRO A 114 14.30 -6.17 -23.19
N LYS A 115 13.42 -5.18 -22.99
CA LYS A 115 13.65 -3.80 -23.35
C LYS A 115 13.64 -2.91 -22.11
N GLN A 116 14.83 -2.64 -21.59
CA GLN A 116 14.99 -1.85 -20.36
C GLN A 116 14.87 -0.34 -20.60
N ASP A 117 15.46 0.19 -21.68
CA ASP A 117 15.39 1.61 -22.00
C ASP A 117 14.15 1.93 -22.86
N VAL A 118 13.29 2.79 -22.31
CA VAL A 118 12.04 3.20 -22.94
C VAL A 118 11.98 4.71 -23.06
N THR A 119 11.90 5.20 -24.29
CA THR A 119 11.69 6.62 -24.56
C THR A 119 10.21 6.87 -24.85
N LEU A 120 9.64 7.85 -24.16
CA LEU A 120 8.26 8.32 -24.34
C LEU A 120 8.27 9.77 -24.80
N ALA A 121 7.52 10.08 -25.85
CA ALA A 121 7.23 11.46 -26.25
C ALA A 121 6.39 12.16 -25.16
N ALA A 122 6.21 13.49 -25.29
CA ALA A 122 5.30 14.23 -24.41
C ALA A 122 3.90 13.60 -24.39
N LYS A 123 3.35 13.36 -23.19
CA LYS A 123 2.01 12.75 -22.97
C LYS A 123 1.82 11.33 -23.53
N GLU A 124 2.87 10.69 -24.02
CA GLU A 124 2.81 9.35 -24.58
C GLU A 124 2.66 8.28 -23.49
N SER A 125 1.98 7.20 -23.84
CA SER A 125 1.90 5.98 -23.03
C SER A 125 2.43 4.80 -23.82
N LYS A 126 3.13 3.87 -23.14
CA LYS A 126 3.67 2.64 -23.72
C LYS A 126 3.46 1.43 -22.83
N LEU A 127 3.40 0.27 -23.43
CA LEU A 127 3.47 -1.01 -22.75
C LEU A 127 4.88 -1.57 -22.82
N VAL A 128 5.36 -2.10 -21.70
CA VAL A 128 6.67 -2.76 -21.60
C VAL A 128 6.46 -4.20 -21.21
N ASP A 129 6.86 -5.11 -22.10
CA ASP A 129 6.75 -6.54 -21.87
C ASP A 129 7.76 -7.01 -20.84
N PHE A 130 7.33 -7.95 -20.01
CA PHE A 130 8.21 -8.69 -19.12
C PHE A 130 7.71 -10.12 -18.92
N LYS A 131 8.59 -10.98 -18.43
CA LYS A 131 8.27 -12.38 -18.13
C LYS A 131 8.77 -12.73 -16.74
N VAL A 132 7.91 -13.36 -15.97
CA VAL A 132 8.27 -13.99 -14.68
C VAL A 132 8.46 -15.48 -14.93
N THR A 133 9.58 -16.04 -14.50
CA THR A 133 9.87 -17.50 -14.61
C THR A 133 10.30 -18.01 -13.24
N VAL A 134 9.46 -18.82 -12.62
CA VAL A 134 9.71 -19.39 -11.29
C VAL A 134 10.68 -20.59 -11.45
N PRO A 135 11.75 -20.69 -10.64
CA PRO A 135 12.64 -21.85 -10.65
C PRO A 135 11.90 -23.16 -10.35
N ASN A 136 12.41 -24.29 -10.86
CA ASN A 136 11.82 -25.61 -10.58
C ASN A 136 11.83 -25.96 -9.08
N LYS A 137 12.90 -25.57 -8.38
CA LYS A 137 13.03 -25.76 -6.93
C LYS A 137 12.90 -24.41 -6.26
N VAL A 138 11.80 -24.21 -5.54
CA VAL A 138 11.44 -22.99 -4.84
C VAL A 138 10.56 -23.35 -3.66
N ASP A 139 10.69 -22.61 -2.58
CA ASP A 139 9.88 -22.81 -1.38
C ASP A 139 8.43 -22.34 -1.62
N VAL A 140 7.50 -23.04 -0.95
CA VAL A 140 6.08 -22.66 -0.92
C VAL A 140 5.93 -21.34 -0.18
N GLY A 141 5.09 -20.46 -0.73
CA GLY A 141 4.81 -19.17 -0.09
C GLY A 141 4.98 -17.99 -1.04
N GLU A 142 5.07 -16.81 -0.46
CA GLU A 142 5.16 -15.55 -1.18
C GLU A 142 6.62 -15.12 -1.38
N HIS A 143 6.95 -14.83 -2.63
CA HIS A 143 8.23 -14.29 -3.05
C HIS A 143 8.03 -12.90 -3.66
N ASN A 144 8.77 -11.93 -3.18
CA ASN A 144 8.59 -10.53 -3.54
C ASN A 144 9.73 -10.00 -4.39
N ALA A 145 9.36 -9.31 -5.45
CA ALA A 145 10.24 -8.53 -6.31
C ALA A 145 9.62 -7.17 -6.61
N CYS A 146 10.36 -6.34 -7.31
CA CYS A 146 9.86 -5.07 -7.83
C CYS A 146 10.29 -4.87 -9.26
N ILE A 147 9.39 -4.29 -10.07
CA ILE A 147 9.75 -3.66 -11.34
C ILE A 147 9.89 -2.17 -11.06
N VAL A 148 11.06 -1.61 -11.33
CA VAL A 148 11.42 -0.22 -11.05
C VAL A 148 11.50 0.55 -12.35
N VAL A 149 10.91 1.74 -12.36
CA VAL A 149 10.98 2.73 -13.43
C VAL A 149 11.76 3.94 -12.91
N GLN A 150 12.85 4.26 -13.57
CA GLN A 150 13.74 5.34 -13.17
C GLN A 150 14.04 6.25 -14.37
N ARG A 151 13.90 7.56 -14.18
CA ARG A 151 14.24 8.54 -15.22
C ARG A 151 15.75 8.56 -15.43
N LYS A 152 16.22 8.46 -16.69
CA LYS A 152 17.64 8.52 -17.07
C LYS A 152 18.11 9.91 -17.44
N ASP A 153 17.25 10.70 -18.03
CA ASP A 153 17.51 12.04 -18.58
C ASP A 153 17.11 13.17 -17.62
N ALA A 154 17.13 12.89 -16.30
CA ALA A 154 16.86 13.93 -15.32
C ALA A 154 17.86 15.07 -15.48
N PRO A 155 17.41 16.35 -15.53
CA PRO A 155 18.29 17.48 -15.67
C PRO A 155 19.39 17.46 -14.58
N PRO A 156 20.62 17.84 -14.90
CA PRO A 156 21.65 17.98 -13.87
C PRO A 156 21.21 19.05 -12.85
N ALA A 157 21.65 18.89 -11.61
CA ALA A 157 21.42 19.92 -10.60
C ALA A 157 22.02 21.25 -11.08
N ALA A 158 21.31 22.36 -10.82
CA ALA A 158 21.89 23.68 -10.99
C ALA A 158 23.15 23.80 -10.10
N THR A 159 24.09 24.64 -10.49
CA THR A 159 25.37 24.83 -9.78
C THR A 159 25.10 25.05 -8.28
N GLY A 160 25.57 24.14 -7.43
CA GLY A 160 25.31 24.14 -5.97
C GLY A 160 23.96 23.57 -5.54
N GLY A 161 23.16 23.04 -6.46
CA GLY A 161 21.86 22.43 -6.18
C GLY A 161 21.92 20.94 -5.85
N VAL A 162 20.83 20.40 -5.30
CA VAL A 162 20.65 18.97 -5.07
C VAL A 162 20.02 18.34 -6.31
N GLN A 163 20.64 17.29 -6.85
CA GLN A 163 20.01 16.48 -7.91
C GLN A 163 19.07 15.48 -7.27
N ILE A 164 17.77 15.59 -7.56
CA ILE A 164 16.76 14.63 -7.11
C ILE A 164 16.50 13.63 -8.23
N GLN A 165 16.82 12.37 -7.98
CA GLN A 165 16.49 11.26 -8.87
C GLN A 165 15.31 10.50 -8.32
N THR A 166 14.17 10.55 -9.01
CA THR A 166 12.96 9.86 -8.62
C THR A 166 12.90 8.47 -9.28
N ARG A 167 12.58 7.47 -8.50
CA ARG A 167 12.24 6.13 -9.00
C ARG A 167 10.87 5.72 -8.51
N GLN A 168 10.10 5.05 -9.36
CA GLN A 168 8.84 4.43 -9.01
C GLN A 168 9.03 2.91 -9.05
N ALA A 169 8.53 2.21 -8.04
CA ALA A 169 8.63 0.77 -7.94
C ALA A 169 7.24 0.15 -7.82
N ILE A 170 6.98 -0.87 -8.62
CA ILE A 170 5.76 -1.67 -8.58
C ILE A 170 6.12 -3.05 -8.03
N ARG A 171 5.49 -3.43 -6.92
CA ARG A 171 5.68 -4.74 -6.33
C ARG A 171 5.21 -5.85 -7.27
N VAL A 172 5.98 -6.93 -7.33
CA VAL A 172 5.61 -8.20 -7.96
C VAL A 172 5.58 -9.26 -6.86
N ALA A 173 4.40 -9.73 -6.49
CA ALA A 173 4.19 -10.78 -5.51
C ALA A 173 3.90 -12.09 -6.24
N VAL A 174 4.78 -13.07 -6.11
CA VAL A 174 4.61 -14.41 -6.67
C VAL A 174 4.33 -15.36 -5.51
N VAL A 175 3.14 -15.96 -5.49
CA VAL A 175 2.77 -16.99 -4.53
C VAL A 175 2.98 -18.36 -5.17
N VAL A 176 3.90 -19.13 -4.60
CA VAL A 176 4.12 -20.53 -4.97
C VAL A 176 3.15 -21.39 -4.18
N PRO A 177 2.24 -22.12 -4.87
CA PRO A 177 1.18 -22.88 -4.21
C PRO A 177 1.72 -24.05 -3.40
N GLY A 178 0.99 -24.43 -2.35
CA GLY A 178 1.30 -25.51 -1.43
C GLY A 178 0.60 -25.30 -0.09
N ASP A 179 1.26 -25.62 1.00
CA ASP A 179 0.77 -25.35 2.34
C ASP A 179 0.94 -23.86 2.68
N ILE A 180 -0.05 -23.07 2.26
CA ILE A 180 -0.12 -21.63 2.48
C ILE A 180 -0.79 -21.34 3.82
N HIS A 181 -0.08 -20.62 4.68
CA HIS A 181 -0.59 -20.23 5.99
C HIS A 181 -0.20 -18.80 6.37
N ARG A 182 -1.05 -18.18 7.16
CA ARG A 182 -0.83 -16.91 7.85
C ARG A 182 -0.85 -17.17 9.33
N ASP A 183 0.12 -16.61 10.02
CA ASP A 183 0.21 -16.69 11.47
C ASP A 183 0.76 -15.37 11.98
N VAL A 184 -0.14 -14.52 12.49
CA VAL A 184 0.22 -13.18 12.95
C VAL A 184 -0.06 -13.04 14.42
N THR A 185 0.96 -12.60 15.17
CA THR A 185 0.89 -12.35 16.61
C THR A 185 1.27 -10.91 16.93
N ILE A 186 0.78 -10.42 18.07
CA ILE A 186 1.25 -9.15 18.64
C ILE A 186 2.59 -9.45 19.34
N ASP A 187 3.69 -8.97 18.76
CA ASP A 187 5.05 -9.14 19.31
C ASP A 187 5.35 -8.07 20.35
N LYS A 188 4.87 -6.84 20.12
CA LYS A 188 5.04 -5.72 21.05
C LYS A 188 3.80 -4.83 21.06
N PHE A 189 3.43 -4.41 22.26
CA PHE A 189 2.50 -3.33 22.47
C PHE A 189 3.03 -2.41 23.58
N ASP A 190 3.43 -1.22 23.23
CA ASP A 190 4.04 -0.25 24.13
C ASP A 190 3.34 1.10 24.07
N ILE A 191 3.28 1.79 25.21
CA ILE A 191 2.61 3.05 25.36
C ILE A 191 3.61 4.04 25.96
N GLN A 192 3.76 5.18 25.29
CA GLN A 192 4.62 6.27 25.75
C GLN A 192 3.85 7.58 25.73
N TYR A 193 4.15 8.43 26.70
CA TYR A 193 3.66 9.81 26.74
C TYR A 193 4.80 10.75 26.34
N THR A 194 4.59 11.52 25.29
CA THR A 194 5.60 12.44 24.77
C THR A 194 4.92 13.70 24.24
N ASN A 195 5.39 14.88 24.68
CA ASN A 195 4.91 16.18 24.19
C ASN A 195 3.38 16.41 24.29
N GLY A 196 2.74 15.89 25.34
CA GLY A 196 1.30 16.02 25.52
C GLY A 196 0.46 14.98 24.78
N HIS A 197 1.08 14.08 24.02
CA HIS A 197 0.42 13.03 23.24
C HIS A 197 0.78 11.64 23.75
N GLN A 198 -0.15 10.71 23.62
CA GLN A 198 0.11 9.31 23.86
C GLN A 198 0.47 8.62 22.55
N LEU A 199 1.57 7.91 22.55
CA LEU A 199 2.10 7.19 21.43
C LEU A 199 2.01 5.68 21.70
N TYR A 200 1.29 4.97 20.87
CA TYR A 200 1.09 3.53 20.93
C TYR A 200 1.95 2.86 19.88
N THR A 201 3.01 2.18 20.30
CA THR A 201 3.89 1.41 19.41
C THR A 201 3.44 -0.04 19.38
N ILE A 202 3.12 -0.54 18.19
CA ILE A 202 2.64 -1.90 17.96
C ILE A 202 3.62 -2.59 17.03
N ALA A 203 4.04 -3.81 17.37
CA ALA A 203 4.77 -4.69 16.48
C ALA A 203 3.95 -5.96 16.25
N LEU A 204 3.73 -6.30 14.98
CA LEU A 204 3.07 -7.52 14.54
C LEU A 204 4.09 -8.43 13.87
N LYS A 205 4.26 -9.65 14.40
CA LYS A 205 5.10 -10.69 13.81
C LYS A 205 4.24 -11.61 12.95
N ASN A 206 4.56 -11.70 11.67
CA ASN A 206 3.97 -12.67 10.76
C ASN A 206 4.94 -13.87 10.63
N SER A 207 4.60 -15.00 11.23
CA SER A 207 5.34 -16.26 11.13
C SER A 207 4.82 -17.15 9.98
N GLY A 208 3.84 -16.68 9.22
CA GLY A 208 3.32 -17.36 8.04
C GLY A 208 4.22 -17.19 6.80
N ASN A 209 3.97 -17.98 5.77
CA ASN A 209 4.73 -17.96 4.52
C ASN A 209 4.14 -17.06 3.42
N VAL A 210 3.11 -16.26 3.74
CA VAL A 210 2.55 -15.22 2.86
C VAL A 210 2.23 -13.97 3.66
N SER A 211 2.15 -12.84 2.99
CA SER A 211 1.68 -11.57 3.56
C SER A 211 0.25 -11.69 4.09
N ALA A 212 -0.04 -10.97 5.14
CA ALA A 212 -1.37 -10.90 5.72
C ALA A 212 -1.82 -9.44 5.91
N ASP A 213 -3.08 -9.17 5.57
CA ASP A 213 -3.76 -7.96 5.97
C ASP A 213 -4.35 -8.20 7.36
N VAL A 214 -3.95 -7.39 8.31
CA VAL A 214 -4.35 -7.49 9.72
C VAL A 214 -5.18 -6.28 10.06
N ASP A 215 -6.40 -6.51 10.46
CA ASP A 215 -7.26 -5.47 11.03
C ASP A 215 -6.87 -5.27 12.49
N VAL A 216 -6.49 -4.06 12.84
CA VAL A 216 -6.01 -3.65 14.17
C VAL A 216 -7.04 -2.75 14.80
N LYS A 217 -7.42 -3.02 16.03
CA LYS A 217 -8.30 -2.18 16.84
C LYS A 217 -7.64 -1.84 18.16
N LEU A 218 -7.42 -0.54 18.40
CA LEU A 218 -6.95 0.02 19.65
C LEU A 218 -8.12 0.75 20.34
N VAL A 219 -8.38 0.42 21.61
CA VAL A 219 -9.41 1.07 22.43
C VAL A 219 -8.77 1.50 23.74
N VAL A 220 -8.90 2.78 24.09
CA VAL A 220 -8.41 3.32 25.36
C VAL A 220 -9.59 3.73 26.23
N LYS A 221 -9.61 3.26 27.48
CA LYS A 221 -10.66 3.54 28.46
C LYS A 221 -10.08 4.27 29.67
N ASP A 222 -10.85 5.17 30.26
CA ASP A 222 -10.54 5.77 31.54
C ASP A 222 -10.85 4.84 32.73
N ALA A 223 -10.58 5.30 33.96
CA ALA A 223 -10.82 4.54 35.19
C ALA A 223 -12.29 4.16 35.41
N SER A 224 -13.23 4.87 34.79
CA SER A 224 -14.66 4.56 34.83
C SER A 224 -15.07 3.50 33.78
N GLY A 225 -14.18 3.13 32.90
CA GLY A 225 -14.45 2.24 31.78
C GLY A 225 -14.99 2.95 30.53
N LYS A 226 -15.09 4.28 30.55
CA LYS A 226 -15.52 5.06 29.39
C LYS A 226 -14.41 5.06 28.33
N VAL A 227 -14.79 4.81 27.08
CA VAL A 227 -13.88 4.93 25.94
C VAL A 227 -13.52 6.39 25.71
N VAL A 228 -12.23 6.70 25.73
CA VAL A 228 -11.67 8.04 25.56
C VAL A 228 -10.88 8.19 24.28
N HIS A 229 -10.42 7.09 23.70
CA HIS A 229 -9.74 7.07 22.39
C HIS A 229 -9.95 5.74 21.68
N GLU A 230 -10.18 5.80 20.39
CA GLU A 230 -10.18 4.63 19.49
C GLU A 230 -9.34 4.95 18.26
N ASP A 231 -8.53 3.97 17.84
CA ASP A 231 -7.76 4.04 16.59
C ASP A 231 -7.64 2.64 16.02
N GLY A 232 -7.15 2.53 14.77
CA GLY A 232 -6.97 1.24 14.14
C GLY A 232 -6.99 1.32 12.62
N GLY A 233 -7.11 0.15 12.00
CA GLY A 233 -7.16 0.02 10.56
C GLY A 233 -6.39 -1.18 10.06
N VAL A 234 -6.41 -1.38 8.74
CA VAL A 234 -5.75 -2.51 8.10
C VAL A 234 -4.26 -2.24 7.93
N ASN A 235 -3.44 -3.13 8.50
CA ASN A 235 -2.00 -3.12 8.40
C ASN A 235 -1.51 -4.39 7.69
N ALA A 236 -0.83 -4.23 6.55
CA ALA A 236 -0.25 -5.36 5.84
C ALA A 236 1.06 -5.79 6.50
N THR A 237 1.25 -7.09 6.72
CA THR A 237 2.50 -7.69 7.19
C THR A 237 3.10 -8.54 6.08
N VAL A 238 4.43 -8.52 5.94
CA VAL A 238 5.17 -9.37 5.00
C VAL A 238 5.43 -10.73 5.63
N ALA A 239 5.49 -11.79 4.82
CA ALA A 239 5.81 -13.15 5.28
C ALA A 239 7.15 -13.18 6.01
N ASN A 240 7.20 -13.90 7.13
CA ASN A 240 8.40 -14.08 7.99
C ASN A 240 9.00 -12.79 8.56
N GLU A 241 8.24 -11.68 8.57
CA GLU A 241 8.72 -10.37 9.01
C GLU A 241 7.94 -9.83 10.22
N THR A 242 8.57 -8.92 10.95
CA THR A 242 7.91 -8.14 12.00
C THR A 242 7.72 -6.73 11.52
N ARG A 243 6.47 -6.27 11.48
CA ARG A 243 6.12 -4.90 11.14
C ARG A 243 5.84 -4.09 12.40
N GLN A 244 6.50 -2.94 12.52
CA GLN A 244 6.27 -1.97 13.59
C GLN A 244 5.60 -0.72 13.03
N PHE A 245 4.56 -0.23 13.72
CA PHE A 245 3.85 1.00 13.40
C PHE A 245 3.38 1.68 14.68
N ARG A 246 2.83 2.89 14.53
CA ARG A 246 2.43 3.73 15.66
C ARG A 246 1.07 4.35 15.40
N TYR A 247 0.29 4.41 16.49
CA TYR A 247 -0.87 5.28 16.58
C TYR A 247 -0.59 6.39 17.57
N GLU A 248 -1.19 7.54 17.35
CA GLU A 248 -1.05 8.71 18.20
C GLU A 248 -2.43 9.17 18.66
N SER A 249 -2.60 9.39 19.98
CA SER A 249 -3.81 9.95 20.51
C SER A 249 -3.97 11.39 20.04
N LYS A 250 -5.11 11.72 19.48
CA LYS A 250 -5.51 13.08 19.09
C LYS A 250 -6.12 13.87 20.24
N ILE A 251 -6.18 13.28 21.42
CA ILE A 251 -6.77 13.93 22.61
C ILE A 251 -5.69 14.77 23.25
N ASP A 252 -5.81 16.09 23.14
CA ASP A 252 -4.84 17.08 23.65
C ASP A 252 -4.70 17.11 25.18
N SER A 253 -5.52 16.37 25.93
CA SER A 253 -5.46 16.36 27.37
C SER A 253 -5.95 15.05 27.97
N PHE A 254 -5.03 14.13 28.20
CA PHE A 254 -5.23 13.16 29.27
C PHE A 254 -4.95 13.88 30.62
N TRP A 255 -5.98 14.37 31.25
CA TRP A 255 -5.89 14.89 32.61
C TRP A 255 -5.61 13.73 33.54
N GLY A 256 -4.52 13.71 34.25
CA GLY A 256 -4.07 12.71 35.20
C GLY A 256 -5.09 11.65 35.60
N GLY A 257 -4.69 10.40 35.65
CA GLY A 257 -5.59 9.30 35.96
C GLY A 257 -5.07 7.96 35.42
N LYS A 258 -5.84 6.92 35.71
CA LYS A 258 -5.55 5.56 35.17
C LYS A 258 -6.29 5.36 33.84
N TYR A 259 -5.59 4.92 32.86
CA TYR A 259 -6.13 4.55 31.55
C TYR A 259 -5.78 3.10 31.24
N LYS A 260 -6.69 2.41 30.56
CA LYS A 260 -6.50 1.05 30.09
C LYS A 260 -6.56 1.03 28.57
N ALA A 261 -5.48 0.62 27.94
CA ALA A 261 -5.44 0.43 26.49
C ALA A 261 -5.61 -1.05 26.15
N GLU A 262 -6.55 -1.35 25.26
CA GLU A 262 -6.86 -2.68 24.76
C GLU A 262 -6.53 -2.74 23.27
N LEU A 263 -5.73 -3.74 22.87
CA LEU A 263 -5.34 -3.98 21.49
C LEU A 263 -5.94 -5.30 21.03
N ALA A 264 -6.62 -5.30 19.89
CA ALA A 264 -7.12 -6.50 19.24
C ALA A 264 -6.64 -6.54 17.80
N ILE A 265 -6.36 -7.73 17.30
CA ILE A 265 -6.07 -7.97 15.88
C ILE A 265 -6.98 -9.05 15.33
N SER A 266 -7.33 -8.96 14.04
CA SER A 266 -7.99 -10.02 13.30
C SER A 266 -7.41 -10.13 11.89
N TYR A 267 -7.32 -11.35 11.36
CA TYR A 267 -6.80 -11.62 10.03
C TYR A 267 -7.33 -12.94 9.48
N LYS A 268 -7.28 -13.13 8.16
CA LYS A 268 -7.66 -14.38 7.51
C LYS A 268 -6.53 -15.39 7.62
N LYS A 269 -6.74 -16.47 8.37
CA LYS A 269 -5.70 -17.47 8.65
C LYS A 269 -5.51 -18.46 7.51
N LYS A 270 -6.61 -18.89 6.84
CA LYS A 270 -6.54 -19.79 5.68
C LYS A 270 -6.62 -18.98 4.40
N ALA A 271 -5.66 -19.18 3.54
CA ALA A 271 -5.66 -18.64 2.21
C ALA A 271 -6.26 -19.66 1.25
N GLY A 272 -7.29 -19.26 0.53
CA GLY A 272 -7.54 -19.77 -0.79
C GLY A 272 -6.56 -19.09 -1.77
N GLU A 273 -7.08 -18.55 -2.83
CA GLU A 273 -6.30 -17.70 -3.72
C GLU A 273 -5.89 -16.39 -3.03
N TRP A 274 -4.74 -15.84 -3.43
CA TRP A 274 -4.21 -14.60 -2.90
C TRP A 274 -5.22 -13.46 -3.01
N GLY A 275 -5.57 -12.85 -1.90
CA GLY A 275 -6.32 -11.61 -1.80
C GLY A 275 -7.84 -11.73 -1.94
N ILE A 276 -8.40 -12.88 -2.34
CA ILE A 276 -9.84 -12.99 -2.52
C ILE A 276 -10.33 -14.40 -2.21
N SER A 277 -11.08 -14.56 -1.16
CA SER A 277 -12.14 -15.56 -1.09
C SER A 277 -13.11 -15.15 -0.02
N GLN A 278 -14.36 -15.06 -0.38
CA GLN A 278 -15.48 -14.83 0.54
C GLN A 278 -15.69 -16.00 1.53
N ASN A 279 -15.00 -17.12 1.34
CA ASN A 279 -15.13 -18.35 2.11
C ASN A 279 -13.93 -18.65 3.02
N GLN A 280 -13.08 -17.66 3.34
CA GLN A 280 -11.94 -17.87 4.24
C GLN A 280 -12.39 -17.72 5.70
N SER A 281 -11.96 -18.67 6.56
CA SER A 281 -12.17 -18.53 8.00
C SER A 281 -11.34 -17.41 8.55
N GLU A 282 -11.95 -16.56 9.40
CA GLU A 282 -11.28 -15.50 10.13
C GLU A 282 -10.88 -16.01 11.52
N LEU A 283 -9.69 -15.62 11.96
CA LEU A 283 -9.24 -15.78 13.32
C LEU A 283 -9.11 -14.39 13.94
N THR A 284 -9.84 -14.14 15.02
CA THR A 284 -9.65 -12.95 15.84
C THR A 284 -8.74 -13.31 17.00
N VAL A 285 -7.60 -12.62 17.09
CA VAL A 285 -6.70 -12.71 18.22
C VAL A 285 -6.89 -11.44 19.05
N LYS A 286 -7.42 -11.60 20.25
CA LYS A 286 -7.57 -10.50 21.22
C LYS A 286 -6.39 -10.53 22.15
N HIS A 287 -5.62 -9.45 22.16
CA HIS A 287 -4.60 -9.22 23.16
C HIS A 287 -5.17 -8.26 24.19
N THR A 288 -5.51 -8.79 25.34
CA THR A 288 -6.06 -8.03 26.48
C THR A 288 -4.99 -7.90 27.57
N GLU A 289 -3.85 -7.32 27.25
CA GLU A 289 -2.99 -6.83 28.33
C GLU A 289 -3.43 -5.40 28.67
N PRO A 290 -4.05 -5.21 29.84
CA PRO A 290 -4.30 -3.87 30.32
C PRO A 290 -2.97 -3.22 30.67
N LYS A 291 -2.55 -2.25 29.88
CA LYS A 291 -1.48 -1.35 30.30
C LYS A 291 -2.10 -0.20 31.06
N GLU A 292 -1.87 -0.18 32.37
CA GLU A 292 -2.22 0.95 33.20
C GLU A 292 -1.22 2.07 32.91
N MET A 293 -1.72 3.18 32.46
CA MET A 293 -0.94 4.41 32.30
C MET A 293 -1.20 5.31 33.51
N PHE A 294 -0.15 5.68 34.17
CA PHE A 294 -0.16 6.75 35.17
C PHE A 294 0.38 8.02 34.50
N LEU A 295 -0.38 9.05 34.50
CA LEU A 295 0.07 10.42 34.20
C LEU A 295 0.46 11.14 35.47
#